data_4efcac1e9853b28bd6ea8466b556cd8c
#
_entry.id   4efcac1e9853b28bd6ea8466b556cd8c
#
_cell.length_a   1.000
_cell.length_b   1.000
_cell.length_c   1.000
_cell.angle_alpha   90.00
_cell.angle_beta   90.00
_cell.angle_gamma   90.00
#
_symmetry.space_group_name_H-M   'P 1'
#
loop_
_entity.id
_entity.type
_entity.pdbx_description
1 polymer ?
#
loop_
_entity_poly.entity_id
_entity_poly.type
_entity_poly.pdbx_seq_one_letter_code
_entity_poly.pdbx_strand_id
1 'polypeptide(L)'
;MKFSEYIQYDGLGLAKLVKDKEVHPSELLQVALEHTHKANPKLKTVFDEYQAKGLLNSNLEKNQELKQLLLEETPWVLDAKNETEQMAKLARLFDANNMRNSINDDWSELKKLQNPDGGFSWYAGYPSSYYNSLYILKNLGRINEWLKGNLADYQSTEQKEMVSQLVKYVDNEVSRYFDVKAVAERSRSNVWSNYVLDYLDTRHYWEKEYPLKGDGKKMKDLVISKAKTAKITDFTFFGLHRAALLFDAYNLKDVSKKLMTYLKETSVQSETQGVYWKQNLNDWGWYSSKTVNHAGALEAFNKLTADQNFVEEMKIWLITQKEVSNWDTSRSTAEVIYTILNSGKSWTSAESDKATIIWGGKDLVNPDTKATGYVKSAVNSDKIDKNLATVTITKPGAGIVQGGLFWQYYEDLDKIKSSESYISITKELYKKVKTVNGEELQKITENSPLKIGDKVTVRMILNTDRNMEFIHLKDMRAAGFEPVDVLSGYQWKNNLGYYQVTKDASTNFYIEYMPKGKYVFEYDYICNAAGTFSNGITTMQNYYAPQMNAHTQGTKVSINE
;
A
#
# COMPACT_ATOMS: atom_id res chain seq x y z
N MET A 1 -25.07 45.33 10.36
CA MET A 1 -24.76 45.24 8.91
C MET A 1 -25.80 44.37 8.21
N LYS A 2 -26.33 44.80 7.04
CA LYS A 2 -27.25 43.97 6.25
C LYS A 2 -26.45 43.07 5.28
N PHE A 3 -27.03 41.95 4.87
CA PHE A 3 -26.33 41.04 3.94
C PHE A 3 -25.96 41.70 2.59
N SER A 4 -26.79 42.58 2.09
CA SER A 4 -26.51 43.37 0.88
C SER A 4 -25.29 44.29 0.98
N GLU A 5 -24.94 44.68 2.19
CA GLU A 5 -23.72 45.46 2.49
C GLU A 5 -22.53 44.54 2.67
N TYR A 6 -22.75 43.40 3.37
CA TYR A 6 -21.75 42.35 3.63
C TYR A 6 -21.07 41.86 2.34
N ILE A 7 -21.87 41.58 1.31
CA ILE A 7 -21.38 41.02 0.04
C ILE A 7 -20.62 42.02 -0.84
N GLN A 8 -20.57 43.32 -0.47
CA GLN A 8 -19.82 44.34 -1.18
C GLN A 8 -18.35 44.41 -0.77
N TYR A 9 -17.98 43.71 0.28
CA TYR A 9 -16.63 43.64 0.80
C TYR A 9 -16.04 42.25 0.62
N ASP A 10 -14.77 42.20 0.28
CA ASP A 10 -13.96 40.98 0.39
C ASP A 10 -13.51 40.74 1.86
N GLY A 11 -12.82 39.65 2.09
CA GLY A 11 -12.36 39.31 3.45
C GLY A 11 -11.44 40.34 4.07
N LEU A 12 -10.65 41.08 3.29
CA LEU A 12 -9.77 42.16 3.75
C LEU A 12 -10.58 43.43 4.06
N GLY A 13 -11.57 43.72 3.25
CA GLY A 13 -12.49 44.83 3.48
C GLY A 13 -13.31 44.66 4.75
N LEU A 14 -13.85 43.44 5.00
CA LEU A 14 -14.55 43.11 6.22
C LEU A 14 -13.64 43.15 7.47
N ALA A 15 -12.39 42.69 7.36
CA ALA A 15 -11.39 42.79 8.43
C ALA A 15 -11.04 44.25 8.76
N LYS A 16 -11.03 45.15 7.73
CA LYS A 16 -10.81 46.59 7.94
C LYS A 16 -11.95 47.25 8.69
N LEU A 17 -13.22 46.94 8.34
CA LEU A 17 -14.39 47.45 9.05
C LEU A 17 -14.38 47.06 10.53
N VAL A 18 -13.92 45.82 10.85
CA VAL A 18 -13.74 45.36 12.24
C VAL A 18 -12.62 46.13 12.93
N LYS A 19 -11.49 46.34 12.26
CA LYS A 19 -10.34 47.07 12.80
C LYS A 19 -10.69 48.52 13.09
N ASP A 20 -11.46 49.16 12.21
CA ASP A 20 -11.90 50.55 12.32
C ASP A 20 -13.09 50.70 13.28
N LYS A 21 -13.55 49.58 13.88
CA LYS A 21 -14.67 49.52 14.85
C LYS A 21 -16.03 49.99 14.26
N GLU A 22 -16.19 49.91 12.94
CA GLU A 22 -17.45 50.22 12.27
C GLU A 22 -18.45 49.09 12.39
N VAL A 23 -17.97 47.83 12.49
CA VAL A 23 -18.80 46.63 12.63
C VAL A 23 -18.16 45.69 13.65
N HIS A 24 -18.98 45.07 14.51
CA HIS A 24 -18.49 44.08 15.47
C HIS A 24 -18.31 42.70 14.77
N PRO A 25 -17.26 41.92 15.09
CA PRO A 25 -17.04 40.59 14.49
C PRO A 25 -18.25 39.65 14.59
N SER A 26 -19.01 39.71 15.71
CA SER A 26 -20.21 38.91 15.91
C SER A 26 -21.35 39.28 14.96
N GLU A 27 -21.45 40.53 14.52
CA GLU A 27 -22.46 40.95 13.54
C GLU A 27 -22.16 40.36 12.15
N LEU A 28 -20.87 40.36 11.76
CA LEU A 28 -20.45 39.74 10.51
C LEU A 28 -20.74 38.23 10.51
N LEU A 29 -20.42 37.57 11.62
CA LEU A 29 -20.71 36.13 11.78
C LEU A 29 -22.22 35.86 11.73
N GLN A 30 -23.03 36.68 12.41
CA GLN A 30 -24.49 36.50 12.41
C GLN A 30 -25.08 36.69 11.03
N VAL A 31 -24.68 37.72 10.28
CA VAL A 31 -25.13 37.94 8.89
C VAL A 31 -24.76 36.80 7.98
N ALA A 32 -23.53 36.26 8.10
CA ALA A 32 -23.08 35.10 7.34
C ALA A 32 -23.89 33.84 7.68
N LEU A 33 -24.13 33.56 8.98
CA LEU A 33 -24.88 32.42 9.45
C LEU A 33 -26.36 32.48 9.03
N GLU A 34 -27.02 33.62 9.17
CA GLU A 34 -28.41 33.82 8.77
C GLU A 34 -28.60 33.58 7.27
N HIS A 35 -27.66 34.07 6.45
CA HIS A 35 -27.73 33.85 5.02
C HIS A 35 -27.43 32.39 4.64
N THR A 36 -26.48 31.77 5.30
CA THR A 36 -26.17 30.35 5.15
C THR A 36 -27.38 29.50 5.49
N HIS A 37 -28.09 29.78 6.59
CA HIS A 37 -29.32 29.09 6.98
C HIS A 37 -30.45 29.27 5.97
N LYS A 38 -30.56 30.43 5.32
CA LYS A 38 -31.56 30.69 4.27
C LYS A 38 -31.21 30.02 2.94
N ALA A 39 -29.92 29.96 2.58
CA ALA A 39 -29.45 29.39 1.31
C ALA A 39 -29.29 27.87 1.36
N ASN A 40 -28.83 27.32 2.48
CA ASN A 40 -28.54 25.89 2.65
C ASN A 40 -29.69 24.95 2.32
N PRO A 41 -30.97 25.21 2.68
CA PRO A 41 -32.04 24.28 2.34
C PRO A 41 -32.22 24.11 0.83
N LYS A 42 -32.06 25.21 0.05
CA LYS A 42 -32.16 25.16 -1.41
C LYS A 42 -30.93 24.53 -2.06
N LEU A 43 -29.75 24.89 -1.61
CA LEU A 43 -28.48 24.30 -2.07
C LEU A 43 -28.39 22.82 -1.69
N LYS A 44 -28.81 22.49 -0.48
CA LYS A 44 -28.84 21.10 -0.01
C LYS A 44 -29.80 20.23 -0.85
N THR A 45 -31.00 20.74 -1.18
CA THR A 45 -31.96 20.01 -2.03
C THR A 45 -31.38 19.75 -3.42
N VAL A 46 -30.74 20.75 -4.04
CA VAL A 46 -30.08 20.60 -5.35
C VAL A 46 -28.89 19.63 -5.22
N PHE A 47 -28.08 19.78 -4.19
CA PHE A 47 -26.92 18.91 -3.93
C PHE A 47 -27.36 17.46 -3.69
N ASP A 48 -28.37 17.25 -2.82
CA ASP A 48 -28.94 15.93 -2.52
C ASP A 48 -29.56 15.28 -3.78
N GLU A 49 -30.19 16.07 -4.66
CA GLU A 49 -30.74 15.60 -5.93
C GLU A 49 -29.63 15.19 -6.93
N TYR A 50 -28.57 15.97 -7.05
CA TYR A 50 -27.43 15.64 -7.90
C TYR A 50 -26.62 14.45 -7.33
N GLN A 51 -26.52 14.36 -6.01
CA GLN A 51 -25.90 13.23 -5.31
C GLN A 51 -26.72 11.95 -5.47
N ALA A 52 -28.06 12.03 -5.31
CA ALA A 52 -28.97 10.91 -5.51
C ALA A 52 -28.95 10.37 -6.95
N LYS A 53 -28.71 11.25 -7.92
CA LYS A 53 -28.55 10.88 -9.34
C LYS A 53 -27.14 10.38 -9.69
N GLY A 54 -26.21 10.36 -8.73
CA GLY A 54 -24.81 9.95 -8.95
C GLY A 54 -24.00 10.87 -9.88
N LEU A 55 -24.50 12.06 -10.18
CA LEU A 55 -23.89 12.99 -11.10
C LEU A 55 -22.67 13.72 -10.50
N LEU A 56 -22.56 13.74 -9.17
CA LEU A 56 -21.44 14.34 -8.44
C LEU A 56 -20.33 13.32 -8.13
N ASN A 57 -20.57 12.03 -8.36
CA ASN A 57 -19.66 10.99 -7.99
C ASN A 57 -18.60 10.80 -9.09
N SER A 58 -17.34 10.97 -8.76
CA SER A 58 -16.24 10.56 -9.64
C SER A 58 -16.18 9.03 -9.76
N ASN A 59 -15.58 8.52 -10.83
CA ASN A 59 -15.34 7.08 -10.97
C ASN A 59 -14.48 6.51 -9.83
N LEU A 60 -13.61 7.33 -9.22
CA LEU A 60 -12.83 6.99 -8.03
C LEU A 60 -13.70 6.82 -6.78
N GLU A 61 -14.74 7.63 -6.60
CA GLU A 61 -15.67 7.50 -5.48
C GLU A 61 -16.41 6.16 -5.48
N LYS A 62 -16.58 5.56 -6.65
CA LYS A 62 -17.22 4.25 -6.82
C LYS A 62 -16.28 3.08 -6.54
N ASN A 63 -14.98 3.32 -6.36
CA ASN A 63 -13.98 2.27 -6.11
C ASN A 63 -13.73 2.08 -4.62
N GLN A 64 -14.24 0.97 -4.08
CA GLN A 64 -14.22 0.66 -2.65
C GLN A 64 -12.82 0.30 -2.11
N GLU A 65 -12.01 -0.36 -2.92
CA GLU A 65 -10.69 -0.89 -2.49
C GLU A 65 -9.63 0.20 -2.45
N LEU A 66 -9.65 1.10 -3.44
CA LEU A 66 -8.78 2.27 -3.43
C LEU A 66 -9.08 3.21 -2.27
N LYS A 67 -10.35 3.31 -1.84
CA LYS A 67 -10.73 4.11 -0.67
C LYS A 67 -10.06 3.60 0.60
N GLN A 68 -9.99 2.30 0.80
CA GLN A 68 -9.32 1.73 1.97
C GLN A 68 -7.81 1.97 1.95
N LEU A 69 -7.18 1.85 0.79
CA LEU A 69 -5.76 2.14 0.61
C LEU A 69 -5.43 3.62 0.83
N LEU A 70 -6.32 4.52 0.38
CA LEU A 70 -6.16 5.96 0.57
C LEU A 70 -6.41 6.41 2.02
N LEU A 71 -7.22 5.68 2.80
CA LEU A 71 -7.45 5.96 4.23
C LEU A 71 -6.17 5.97 5.04
N GLU A 72 -5.31 5.00 4.80
CA GLU A 72 -4.06 4.86 5.54
C GLU A 72 -3.03 5.94 5.20
N GLU A 73 -3.13 6.54 4.01
CA GLU A 73 -2.22 7.59 3.53
C GLU A 73 -2.72 9.02 3.80
N THR A 74 -3.90 9.17 4.44
CA THR A 74 -4.52 10.48 4.66
C THR A 74 -4.58 10.82 6.16
N PRO A 75 -3.59 11.55 6.72
CA PRO A 75 -3.48 11.80 8.17
C PRO A 75 -4.72 12.43 8.81
N TRP A 76 -5.42 13.32 8.09
CA TRP A 76 -6.63 13.99 8.60
C TRP A 76 -7.86 13.08 8.69
N VAL A 77 -7.79 11.91 8.08
CA VAL A 77 -8.81 10.87 8.27
C VAL A 77 -8.59 10.12 9.58
N LEU A 78 -7.35 10.05 10.05
CA LEU A 78 -7.00 9.42 11.33
C LEU A 78 -7.58 10.16 12.54
N ASP A 79 -7.91 11.46 12.41
CA ASP A 79 -8.58 12.23 13.45
C ASP A 79 -10.07 11.89 13.61
N ALA A 80 -10.59 10.98 12.83
CA ALA A 80 -11.98 10.53 12.94
C ALA A 80 -12.18 9.65 14.18
N LYS A 81 -13.29 9.85 14.86
CA LYS A 81 -13.60 9.18 16.14
C LYS A 81 -13.96 7.69 15.97
N ASN A 82 -14.33 7.29 14.77
CA ASN A 82 -14.72 5.93 14.44
C ASN A 82 -14.57 5.66 12.93
N GLU A 83 -14.62 4.40 12.55
CA GLU A 83 -14.47 3.90 11.18
C GLU A 83 -15.51 4.50 10.21
N THR A 84 -16.74 4.70 10.65
CA THR A 84 -17.80 5.31 9.84
C THR A 84 -17.49 6.77 9.50
N GLU A 85 -16.97 7.52 10.47
CA GLU A 85 -16.53 8.90 10.26
C GLU A 85 -15.31 8.97 9.34
N GLN A 86 -14.38 8.01 9.47
CA GLN A 86 -13.25 7.86 8.56
C GLN A 86 -13.71 7.68 7.12
N MET A 87 -14.65 6.76 6.88
CA MET A 87 -15.22 6.52 5.56
C MET A 87 -15.97 7.72 5.00
N ALA A 88 -16.72 8.44 5.85
CA ALA A 88 -17.42 9.67 5.45
C ALA A 88 -16.45 10.80 5.08
N LYS A 89 -15.32 10.93 5.79
CA LYS A 89 -14.27 11.90 5.45
C LYS A 89 -13.60 11.54 4.13
N LEU A 90 -13.34 10.26 3.88
CA LEU A 90 -12.80 9.77 2.61
C LEU A 90 -13.70 10.10 1.41
N ALA A 91 -15.01 9.94 1.56
CA ALA A 91 -15.94 10.25 0.47
C ALA A 91 -15.81 11.71 -0.02
N ARG A 92 -15.41 12.64 0.87
CA ARG A 92 -15.17 14.05 0.51
C ARG A 92 -13.95 14.26 -0.39
N LEU A 93 -12.95 13.36 -0.34
CA LEU A 93 -11.80 13.42 -1.25
C LEU A 93 -12.20 13.30 -2.72
N PHE A 94 -13.27 12.56 -2.98
CA PHE A 94 -13.74 12.26 -4.33
C PHE A 94 -14.83 13.21 -4.83
N ASP A 95 -15.19 14.23 -4.03
CA ASP A 95 -16.05 15.31 -4.49
C ASP A 95 -15.37 16.06 -5.64
N ALA A 96 -16.09 16.24 -6.75
CA ALA A 96 -15.53 16.81 -7.97
C ALA A 96 -15.02 18.25 -7.80
N ASN A 97 -15.62 19.03 -6.89
CA ASN A 97 -15.16 20.40 -6.60
C ASN A 97 -13.89 20.38 -5.75
N ASN A 98 -13.83 19.49 -4.74
CA ASN A 98 -12.62 19.32 -3.94
C ASN A 98 -11.47 18.84 -4.81
N MET A 99 -11.70 17.87 -5.70
CA MET A 99 -10.67 17.40 -6.64
C MET A 99 -10.18 18.51 -7.56
N ARG A 100 -11.08 19.35 -8.09
CA ARG A 100 -10.69 20.49 -8.95
C ARG A 100 -9.86 21.51 -8.19
N ASN A 101 -10.24 21.84 -6.96
CA ASN A 101 -9.50 22.76 -6.11
C ASN A 101 -8.11 22.17 -5.79
N SER A 102 -8.03 20.91 -5.41
CA SER A 102 -6.75 20.23 -5.17
C SER A 102 -5.83 20.25 -6.39
N ILE A 103 -6.36 19.98 -7.59
CA ILE A 103 -5.57 20.06 -8.84
C ILE A 103 -5.02 21.48 -9.06
N ASN A 104 -5.81 22.52 -8.81
CA ASN A 104 -5.33 23.91 -8.94
C ASN A 104 -4.27 24.25 -7.90
N ASP A 105 -4.45 23.80 -6.67
CA ASP A 105 -3.47 23.98 -5.60
C ASP A 105 -2.17 23.23 -5.93
N ASP A 106 -2.25 21.99 -6.42
CA ASP A 106 -1.09 21.18 -6.84
C ASP A 106 -0.31 21.86 -7.97
N TRP A 107 -0.99 22.44 -8.99
CA TRP A 107 -0.32 23.22 -10.02
C TRP A 107 0.37 24.47 -9.47
N SER A 108 -0.24 25.11 -8.49
CA SER A 108 0.33 26.28 -7.83
C SER A 108 1.57 25.92 -7.02
N GLU A 109 1.55 24.78 -6.33
CA GLU A 109 2.72 24.27 -5.60
C GLU A 109 3.84 23.82 -6.56
N LEU A 110 3.50 23.13 -7.64
CA LEU A 110 4.47 22.78 -8.69
C LEU A 110 5.16 24.02 -9.26
N LYS A 111 4.40 25.08 -9.51
CA LYS A 111 4.96 26.35 -10.02
C LYS A 111 6.04 26.92 -9.09
N LYS A 112 5.86 26.83 -7.76
CA LYS A 112 6.85 27.32 -6.79
C LYS A 112 8.16 26.52 -6.83
N LEU A 113 8.12 25.28 -7.32
CA LEU A 113 9.27 24.39 -7.42
C LEU A 113 9.98 24.46 -8.76
N GLN A 114 9.37 25.09 -9.78
CA GLN A 114 10.00 25.25 -11.10
C GLN A 114 10.98 26.42 -11.09
N ASN A 115 12.22 26.14 -11.43
CA ASN A 115 13.28 27.14 -11.54
C ASN A 115 13.30 27.81 -12.92
N PRO A 116 14.01 28.95 -13.08
CA PRO A 116 14.14 29.66 -14.35
C PRO A 116 14.75 28.84 -15.49
N ASP A 117 15.49 27.77 -15.18
CA ASP A 117 16.04 26.83 -16.18
C ASP A 117 14.99 25.84 -16.71
N GLY A 118 13.77 25.87 -16.18
CA GLY A 118 12.66 25.01 -16.54
C GLY A 118 12.59 23.70 -15.75
N GLY A 119 13.61 23.37 -14.96
CA GLY A 119 13.66 22.19 -14.10
C GLY A 119 12.93 22.38 -12.77
N PHE A 120 12.60 21.27 -12.12
CA PHE A 120 11.95 21.25 -10.81
C PHE A 120 12.93 20.88 -9.71
N SER A 121 12.91 21.64 -8.62
CA SER A 121 13.67 21.35 -7.40
C SER A 121 12.89 20.41 -6.44
N TRP A 122 13.57 19.84 -5.45
CA TRP A 122 12.92 19.11 -4.34
C TRP A 122 12.21 20.05 -3.37
N TYR A 123 12.78 21.22 -3.16
CA TYR A 123 12.26 22.25 -2.27
C TYR A 123 12.43 23.62 -2.94
N ALA A 124 11.54 24.54 -2.67
CA ALA A 124 11.59 25.89 -3.22
C ALA A 124 12.94 26.56 -2.87
N GLY A 125 13.56 27.19 -3.87
CA GLY A 125 14.86 27.83 -3.74
C GLY A 125 16.09 26.92 -3.86
N TYR A 126 15.91 25.61 -4.04
CA TYR A 126 17.00 24.67 -4.30
C TYR A 126 17.27 24.50 -5.81
N PRO A 127 18.45 24.02 -6.21
CA PRO A 127 18.75 23.71 -7.61
C PRO A 127 17.78 22.69 -8.21
N SER A 128 17.60 22.80 -9.52
CA SER A 128 16.78 21.84 -10.28
C SER A 128 17.33 20.42 -10.19
N SER A 129 16.44 19.46 -10.00
CA SER A 129 16.74 18.03 -9.97
C SER A 129 16.29 17.39 -11.27
N TYR A 130 17.22 16.82 -12.02
CA TYR A 130 16.89 16.06 -13.22
C TYR A 130 15.90 14.95 -12.95
N TYR A 131 16.09 14.21 -11.86
CA TYR A 131 15.21 13.12 -11.46
C TYR A 131 13.77 13.58 -11.21
N ASN A 132 13.58 14.64 -10.41
CA ASN A 132 12.25 15.21 -10.15
C ASN A 132 11.58 15.71 -11.44
N SER A 133 12.35 16.43 -12.23
CA SER A 133 11.89 16.99 -13.50
C SER A 133 11.45 15.90 -14.46
N LEU A 134 12.24 14.82 -14.57
CA LEU A 134 11.90 13.68 -15.43
C LEU A 134 10.67 12.95 -14.91
N TYR A 135 10.53 12.75 -13.60
CA TYR A 135 9.38 12.11 -12.98
C TYR A 135 8.09 12.91 -13.19
N ILE A 136 8.13 14.22 -13.00
CA ILE A 136 6.99 15.10 -13.25
C ILE A 136 6.59 15.05 -14.73
N LEU A 137 7.56 15.18 -15.64
CA LEU A 137 7.32 15.15 -17.09
C LEU A 137 6.69 13.81 -17.53
N LYS A 138 7.17 12.69 -16.98
CA LYS A 138 6.61 11.36 -17.25
C LYS A 138 5.16 11.25 -16.80
N ASN A 139 4.85 11.69 -15.58
CA ASN A 139 3.49 11.57 -15.07
C ASN A 139 2.51 12.50 -15.78
N LEU A 140 2.91 13.70 -16.16
CA LEU A 140 2.10 14.55 -17.04
C LEU A 140 1.86 13.90 -18.41
N GLY A 141 2.86 13.21 -18.96
CA GLY A 141 2.72 12.42 -20.19
C GLY A 141 1.72 11.26 -20.06
N ARG A 142 1.76 10.54 -18.95
CA ARG A 142 0.78 9.48 -18.63
C ARG A 142 -0.64 10.02 -18.48
N ILE A 143 -0.79 11.18 -17.81
CA ILE A 143 -2.09 11.85 -17.71
C ILE A 143 -2.58 12.27 -19.09
N ASN A 144 -1.70 12.79 -19.94
CA ASN A 144 -2.04 13.16 -21.32
C ASN A 144 -2.50 11.92 -22.13
N GLU A 145 -1.80 10.79 -22.01
CA GLU A 145 -2.22 9.52 -22.62
C GLU A 145 -3.59 9.08 -22.11
N TRP A 146 -3.81 9.14 -20.81
CA TRP A 146 -5.10 8.81 -20.18
C TRP A 146 -6.24 9.70 -20.66
N LEU A 147 -5.97 10.98 -20.83
CA LEU A 147 -6.90 11.97 -21.42
C LEU A 147 -6.96 11.90 -22.97
N LYS A 148 -6.39 10.86 -23.57
CA LYS A 148 -6.36 10.64 -25.03
C LYS A 148 -5.74 11.79 -25.82
N GLY A 149 -4.72 12.43 -25.25
CA GLY A 149 -4.02 13.55 -25.86
C GLY A 149 -4.65 14.92 -25.60
N ASN A 150 -5.62 15.02 -24.71
CA ASN A 150 -6.38 16.26 -24.46
C ASN A 150 -5.95 17.00 -23.18
N LEU A 151 -4.78 16.70 -22.61
CA LEU A 151 -4.29 17.40 -21.40
C LEU A 151 -4.25 18.91 -21.60
N ALA A 152 -3.88 19.37 -22.78
CA ALA A 152 -3.80 20.78 -23.10
C ALA A 152 -5.14 21.54 -22.96
N ASP A 153 -6.28 20.85 -23.08
CA ASP A 153 -7.61 21.46 -22.92
C ASP A 153 -7.92 21.78 -21.45
N TYR A 154 -7.22 21.15 -20.53
CA TYR A 154 -7.36 21.32 -19.07
C TYR A 154 -6.26 22.22 -18.48
N GLN A 155 -5.33 22.73 -19.29
CA GLN A 155 -4.20 23.53 -18.85
C GLN A 155 -4.36 25.01 -19.25
N SER A 156 -3.99 25.89 -18.33
CA SER A 156 -3.80 27.32 -18.64
C SER A 156 -2.59 27.51 -19.56
N THR A 157 -2.48 28.71 -20.16
CA THR A 157 -1.31 29.10 -20.98
C THR A 157 -0.01 28.98 -20.17
N GLU A 158 -0.03 29.40 -18.92
CA GLU A 158 1.12 29.31 -18.01
C GLU A 158 1.54 27.84 -17.76
N GLN A 159 0.58 26.94 -17.50
CA GLN A 159 0.86 25.52 -17.30
C GLN A 159 1.44 24.85 -18.55
N LYS A 160 0.97 25.24 -19.75
CA LYS A 160 1.57 24.79 -21.02
C LYS A 160 3.01 25.27 -21.18
N GLU A 161 3.30 26.51 -20.80
CA GLU A 161 4.66 27.04 -20.83
C GLU A 161 5.57 26.31 -19.82
N MET A 162 5.07 26.01 -18.62
CA MET A 162 5.80 25.21 -17.63
C MET A 162 6.23 23.84 -18.20
N VAL A 163 5.32 23.16 -18.91
CA VAL A 163 5.63 21.87 -19.56
C VAL A 163 6.66 22.05 -20.68
N SER A 164 6.51 23.09 -21.50
CA SER A 164 7.47 23.41 -22.59
C SER A 164 8.89 23.65 -22.05
N GLN A 165 9.01 24.41 -20.97
CA GLN A 165 10.29 24.69 -20.32
C GLN A 165 10.87 23.42 -19.68
N LEU A 166 10.03 22.60 -19.07
CA LEU A 166 10.44 21.31 -18.47
C LEU A 166 11.02 20.35 -19.52
N VAL A 167 10.38 20.23 -20.69
CA VAL A 167 10.90 19.43 -21.82
C VAL A 167 12.29 19.92 -22.24
N LYS A 168 12.46 21.24 -22.41
CA LYS A 168 13.76 21.84 -22.76
C LYS A 168 14.83 21.56 -21.71
N TYR A 169 14.47 21.68 -20.42
CA TYR A 169 15.38 21.37 -19.32
C TYR A 169 15.85 19.92 -19.37
N VAL A 170 14.91 18.98 -19.49
CA VAL A 170 15.23 17.54 -19.51
C VAL A 170 16.11 17.18 -20.72
N ASP A 171 15.85 17.75 -21.89
CA ASP A 171 16.67 17.53 -23.09
C ASP A 171 18.08 18.14 -22.96
N ASN A 172 18.21 19.30 -22.32
CA ASN A 172 19.52 19.93 -22.05
C ASN A 172 20.34 19.12 -21.06
N GLU A 173 19.70 18.58 -20.01
CA GLU A 173 20.39 17.75 -19.01
C GLU A 173 20.89 16.43 -19.60
N VAL A 174 20.15 15.84 -20.54
CA VAL A 174 20.62 14.67 -21.29
C VAL A 174 21.89 14.99 -22.07
N SER A 175 21.92 16.12 -22.79
CA SER A 175 23.13 16.55 -23.52
C SER A 175 24.32 16.79 -22.59
N ARG A 176 24.05 17.23 -21.36
CA ARG A 176 25.10 17.49 -20.36
C ARG A 176 25.67 16.24 -19.74
N TYR A 177 24.82 15.24 -19.43
CA TYR A 177 25.25 14.02 -18.72
C TYR A 177 25.60 12.86 -19.64
N PHE A 178 25.07 12.82 -20.86
CA PHE A 178 25.26 11.72 -21.79
C PHE A 178 26.07 12.17 -23.01
N ASP A 179 27.36 11.92 -22.98
CA ASP A 179 28.14 11.90 -24.20
C ASP A 179 27.74 10.68 -25.04
N VAL A 180 26.90 10.91 -26.05
CA VAL A 180 26.35 9.85 -26.92
C VAL A 180 27.47 9.06 -27.60
N LYS A 181 28.58 9.70 -27.98
CA LYS A 181 29.72 9.02 -28.57
C LYS A 181 30.41 8.10 -27.56
N ALA A 182 30.66 8.59 -26.36
CA ALA A 182 31.22 7.77 -25.29
C ALA A 182 30.31 6.59 -24.91
N VAL A 183 28.97 6.78 -24.88
CA VAL A 183 28.01 5.69 -24.65
C VAL A 183 28.04 4.66 -25.80
N ALA A 184 28.19 5.10 -27.04
CA ALA A 184 28.29 4.19 -28.18
C ALA A 184 29.59 3.34 -28.17
N GLU A 185 30.69 3.91 -27.69
CA GLU A 185 31.99 3.29 -27.62
C GLU A 185 32.20 2.43 -26.36
N ARG A 186 31.53 2.77 -25.25
CA ARG A 186 31.59 2.01 -23.99
C ARG A 186 30.79 0.70 -24.08
N SER A 187 31.04 -0.17 -23.09
CA SER A 187 30.39 -1.47 -22.99
C SER A 187 28.84 -1.40 -23.06
N ARG A 188 28.20 -2.48 -23.50
CA ARG A 188 26.75 -2.63 -23.71
C ARG A 188 25.87 -2.13 -22.57
N SER A 189 26.36 -2.18 -21.33
CA SER A 189 25.62 -1.80 -20.11
C SER A 189 25.19 -0.32 -20.07
N ASN A 190 25.88 0.58 -20.76
CA ASN A 190 25.56 2.00 -20.70
C ASN A 190 24.37 2.40 -21.56
N VAL A 191 24.12 1.70 -22.68
CA VAL A 191 22.95 1.93 -23.55
C VAL A 191 21.64 1.53 -22.87
N TRP A 192 21.71 0.49 -22.04
CA TRP A 192 20.57 -0.07 -21.33
C TRP A 192 20.50 0.41 -19.87
N SER A 193 21.21 1.48 -19.55
CA SER A 193 21.13 2.07 -18.22
C SER A 193 19.72 2.60 -17.93
N ASN A 194 19.33 2.57 -16.66
CA ASN A 194 18.04 3.12 -16.25
C ASN A 194 17.89 4.60 -16.66
N TYR A 195 18.97 5.37 -16.67
CA TYR A 195 18.95 6.77 -17.11
C TYR A 195 18.53 6.92 -18.57
N VAL A 196 19.11 6.14 -19.47
CA VAL A 196 18.76 6.17 -20.90
C VAL A 196 17.33 5.71 -21.12
N LEU A 197 16.95 4.60 -20.48
CA LEU A 197 15.61 4.03 -20.61
C LEU A 197 14.55 4.97 -20.03
N ASP A 198 14.77 5.56 -18.85
CA ASP A 198 13.84 6.50 -18.24
C ASP A 198 13.68 7.78 -19.05
N TYR A 199 14.77 8.31 -19.59
CA TYR A 199 14.70 9.48 -20.46
C TYR A 199 13.85 9.22 -21.70
N LEU A 200 14.16 8.17 -22.45
CA LEU A 200 13.46 7.86 -23.70
C LEU A 200 12.01 7.46 -23.45
N ASP A 201 11.73 6.69 -22.39
CA ASP A 201 10.39 6.32 -21.97
C ASP A 201 9.56 7.56 -21.58
N THR A 202 10.17 8.54 -20.92
CA THR A 202 9.50 9.80 -20.60
C THR A 202 9.27 10.66 -21.84
N ARG A 203 10.30 10.81 -22.69
CA ARG A 203 10.22 11.66 -23.88
C ARG A 203 9.31 11.09 -24.95
N HIS A 204 9.11 9.78 -24.98
CA HIS A 204 8.17 9.12 -25.87
C HIS A 204 6.75 9.71 -25.79
N TYR A 205 6.23 10.01 -24.60
CA TYR A 205 4.90 10.63 -24.42
C TYR A 205 4.77 12.01 -25.08
N TRP A 206 5.89 12.69 -25.29
CA TRP A 206 5.94 14.09 -25.76
C TRP A 206 6.53 14.28 -27.15
N GLU A 207 6.93 13.19 -27.85
CA GLU A 207 7.61 13.32 -29.15
C GLU A 207 6.74 13.91 -30.24
N LYS A 208 5.41 13.77 -30.15
CA LYS A 208 4.46 14.35 -31.10
C LYS A 208 4.43 15.88 -31.00
N GLU A 209 4.40 16.41 -29.80
CA GLU A 209 4.32 17.85 -29.52
C GLU A 209 5.70 18.50 -29.50
N TYR A 210 6.68 17.81 -28.97
CA TYR A 210 8.07 18.24 -28.82
C TYR A 210 9.02 17.19 -29.41
N PRO A 211 9.25 17.17 -30.74
CA PRO A 211 10.13 16.18 -31.36
C PRO A 211 11.54 16.19 -30.79
N LEU A 212 12.12 15.01 -30.60
CA LEU A 212 13.50 14.86 -30.15
C LEU A 212 14.50 15.49 -31.15
N LYS A 213 15.44 16.26 -30.64
CA LYS A 213 16.52 16.91 -31.42
C LYS A 213 17.88 16.62 -30.77
N GLY A 214 18.97 16.99 -31.49
CA GLY A 214 20.32 16.91 -30.98
C GLY A 214 20.69 15.53 -30.38
N ASP A 215 21.21 15.54 -29.17
CA ASP A 215 21.71 14.33 -28.50
C ASP A 215 20.57 13.39 -28.07
N GLY A 216 19.40 13.91 -27.74
CA GLY A 216 18.23 13.08 -27.45
C GLY A 216 17.83 12.23 -28.66
N LYS A 217 17.86 12.80 -29.87
CA LYS A 217 17.61 12.03 -31.10
C LYS A 217 18.72 11.01 -31.38
N LYS A 218 19.99 11.38 -31.23
CA LYS A 218 21.12 10.45 -31.40
C LYS A 218 21.02 9.28 -30.41
N MET A 219 20.61 9.54 -29.17
CA MET A 219 20.42 8.50 -28.14
C MET A 219 19.30 7.54 -28.54
N LYS A 220 18.18 8.04 -29.01
CA LYS A 220 17.07 7.22 -29.56
C LYS A 220 17.56 6.35 -30.72
N ASP A 221 18.21 6.95 -31.69
CA ASP A 221 18.72 6.22 -32.88
C ASP A 221 19.72 5.12 -32.47
N LEU A 222 20.58 5.39 -31.48
CA LEU A 222 21.53 4.43 -30.92
C LEU A 222 20.81 3.26 -30.25
N VAL A 223 19.82 3.52 -29.39
CA VAL A 223 19.02 2.50 -28.72
C VAL A 223 18.32 1.61 -29.76
N ILE A 224 17.65 2.21 -30.75
CA ILE A 224 16.98 1.46 -31.83
C ILE A 224 17.97 0.58 -32.60
N SER A 225 19.16 1.10 -32.95
CA SER A 225 20.17 0.35 -33.71
C SER A 225 20.69 -0.90 -32.96
N LYS A 226 20.78 -0.79 -31.62
CA LYS A 226 21.30 -1.89 -30.76
C LYS A 226 20.22 -2.84 -30.25
N ALA A 227 18.96 -2.48 -30.34
CA ALA A 227 17.84 -3.24 -29.74
C ALA A 227 17.79 -4.71 -30.19
N LYS A 228 18.00 -4.99 -31.49
CA LYS A 228 17.94 -6.36 -32.04
C LYS A 228 19.03 -7.28 -31.51
N THR A 229 20.17 -6.72 -31.06
CA THR A 229 21.30 -7.46 -30.52
C THR A 229 21.34 -7.50 -29.00
N ALA A 230 20.38 -6.85 -28.33
CA ALA A 230 20.29 -6.81 -26.88
C ALA A 230 20.03 -8.21 -26.31
N LYS A 231 20.73 -8.53 -25.23
CA LYS A 231 20.52 -9.75 -24.46
C LYS A 231 19.66 -9.45 -23.24
N ILE A 232 18.92 -10.41 -22.75
CA ILE A 232 18.12 -10.29 -21.51
C ILE A 232 19.01 -9.85 -20.34
N THR A 233 20.22 -10.39 -20.27
CA THR A 233 21.21 -10.08 -19.21
C THR A 233 21.78 -8.66 -19.26
N ASP A 234 21.49 -7.91 -20.31
CA ASP A 234 21.89 -6.51 -20.40
C ASP A 234 20.98 -5.57 -19.58
N PHE A 235 19.83 -6.08 -19.12
CA PHE A 235 18.82 -5.32 -18.40
C PHE A 235 18.71 -5.75 -16.93
N THR A 236 18.48 -4.79 -16.05
CA THR A 236 17.94 -5.04 -14.70
C THR A 236 16.46 -5.42 -14.81
N PHE A 237 15.85 -5.92 -13.73
CA PHE A 237 14.41 -6.16 -13.70
C PHE A 237 13.62 -4.89 -14.06
N PHE A 238 14.01 -3.76 -13.47
CA PHE A 238 13.46 -2.44 -13.78
C PHE A 238 13.65 -2.07 -15.27
N GLY A 239 14.81 -2.37 -15.84
CA GLY A 239 15.11 -2.11 -17.26
C GLY A 239 14.29 -2.96 -18.22
N LEU A 240 13.96 -4.22 -17.85
CA LEU A 240 13.25 -5.15 -18.72
C LEU A 240 11.87 -4.64 -19.14
N HIS A 241 11.01 -4.29 -18.19
CA HIS A 241 9.65 -3.85 -18.51
C HIS A 241 9.63 -2.47 -19.18
N ARG A 242 10.56 -1.57 -18.81
CA ARG A 242 10.69 -0.26 -19.48
C ARG A 242 11.18 -0.38 -20.91
N ALA A 243 12.21 -1.21 -21.13
CA ALA A 243 12.68 -1.49 -22.47
C ALA A 243 11.60 -2.13 -23.33
N ALA A 244 10.78 -3.03 -22.77
CA ALA A 244 9.67 -3.64 -23.50
C ALA A 244 8.66 -2.60 -23.98
N LEU A 245 8.23 -1.66 -23.11
CA LEU A 245 7.32 -0.57 -23.48
C LEU A 245 7.95 0.35 -24.54
N LEU A 246 9.20 0.72 -24.35
CA LEU A 246 9.92 1.61 -25.24
C LEU A 246 10.14 0.98 -26.64
N PHE A 247 10.49 -0.30 -26.68
CA PHE A 247 10.69 -0.99 -27.94
C PHE A 247 9.37 -1.18 -28.71
N ASP A 248 8.28 -1.42 -28.03
CA ASP A 248 6.96 -1.44 -28.69
C ASP A 248 6.63 -0.07 -29.26
N ALA A 249 6.81 0.99 -28.50
CA ALA A 249 6.59 2.37 -28.92
C ALA A 249 7.45 2.76 -30.15
N TYR A 250 8.65 2.21 -30.25
CA TYR A 250 9.55 2.40 -31.39
C TYR A 250 9.35 1.36 -32.51
N ASN A 251 8.23 0.64 -32.50
CA ASN A 251 7.86 -0.37 -33.49
C ASN A 251 8.85 -1.57 -33.60
N LEU A 252 9.56 -1.87 -32.50
CA LEU A 252 10.46 -3.03 -32.36
C LEU A 252 9.75 -4.17 -31.62
N LYS A 253 8.57 -4.55 -32.13
CA LYS A 253 7.63 -5.45 -31.45
C LYS A 253 8.20 -6.82 -31.12
N ASP A 254 9.04 -7.39 -31.96
CA ASP A 254 9.67 -8.70 -31.72
C ASP A 254 10.60 -8.67 -30.52
N VAL A 255 11.36 -7.59 -30.35
CA VAL A 255 12.27 -7.41 -29.22
C VAL A 255 11.46 -7.18 -27.94
N SER A 256 10.44 -6.33 -28.00
CA SER A 256 9.50 -6.11 -26.90
C SER A 256 8.87 -7.43 -26.44
N LYS A 257 8.32 -8.20 -27.37
CA LYS A 257 7.69 -9.50 -27.08
C LYS A 257 8.67 -10.49 -26.43
N LYS A 258 9.93 -10.54 -26.87
CA LYS A 258 10.97 -11.37 -26.25
C LYS A 258 11.18 -11.02 -24.77
N LEU A 259 11.25 -9.73 -24.43
CA LEU A 259 11.38 -9.28 -23.03
C LEU A 259 10.16 -9.63 -22.21
N MET A 260 8.96 -9.44 -22.75
CA MET A 260 7.70 -9.77 -22.08
C MET A 260 7.53 -11.27 -21.85
N THR A 261 7.93 -12.10 -22.82
CA THR A 261 7.95 -13.57 -22.66
C THR A 261 8.85 -13.98 -21.50
N TYR A 262 10.07 -13.45 -21.46
CA TYR A 262 11.00 -13.73 -20.35
C TYR A 262 10.44 -13.30 -18.99
N LEU A 263 9.86 -12.09 -18.89
CA LEU A 263 9.22 -11.65 -17.67
C LEU A 263 8.10 -12.59 -17.23
N LYS A 264 7.27 -13.07 -18.17
CA LYS A 264 6.20 -14.02 -17.85
C LYS A 264 6.73 -15.36 -17.36
N GLU A 265 7.74 -15.92 -18.04
CA GLU A 265 8.34 -17.23 -17.72
C GLU A 265 9.08 -17.23 -16.38
N THR A 266 9.63 -16.08 -15.96
CA THR A 266 10.35 -15.95 -14.69
C THR A 266 9.49 -15.51 -13.52
N SER A 267 8.20 -15.28 -13.74
CA SER A 267 7.25 -14.94 -12.69
C SER A 267 6.93 -16.13 -11.80
N VAL A 268 6.55 -15.82 -10.57
CA VAL A 268 5.98 -16.76 -9.61
C VAL A 268 4.48 -16.53 -9.57
N GLN A 269 3.70 -17.58 -9.73
CA GLN A 269 2.24 -17.56 -9.55
C GLN A 269 1.90 -18.21 -8.22
N SER A 270 1.16 -17.52 -7.37
CA SER A 270 0.79 -17.96 -6.03
C SER A 270 -0.69 -17.74 -5.80
N GLU A 271 -1.40 -18.77 -5.36
CA GLU A 271 -2.84 -18.68 -5.03
C GLU A 271 -3.14 -17.64 -3.95
N THR A 272 -2.20 -17.39 -3.04
CA THR A 272 -2.39 -16.48 -1.91
C THR A 272 -1.77 -15.09 -2.11
N GLN A 273 -0.86 -14.93 -3.07
CA GLN A 273 -0.13 -13.69 -3.28
C GLN A 273 -0.28 -13.12 -4.71
N GLY A 274 -0.94 -13.84 -5.62
CA GLY A 274 -0.98 -13.48 -7.03
C GLY A 274 0.37 -13.68 -7.73
N VAL A 275 0.65 -12.88 -8.75
CA VAL A 275 1.86 -12.97 -9.57
C VAL A 275 2.92 -11.98 -9.11
N TYR A 276 4.17 -12.46 -8.97
CA TYR A 276 5.31 -11.62 -8.59
C TYR A 276 6.65 -12.20 -9.10
N TRP A 277 7.76 -11.52 -8.84
CA TRP A 277 9.11 -11.95 -9.22
C TRP A 277 10.03 -12.01 -8.01
N LYS A 278 10.66 -13.16 -7.78
CA LYS A 278 11.62 -13.34 -6.66
C LYS A 278 12.78 -12.36 -6.76
N GLN A 279 13.28 -12.09 -7.96
CA GLN A 279 14.39 -11.16 -8.18
C GLN A 279 14.04 -9.71 -7.83
N ASN A 280 12.75 -9.36 -7.78
CA ASN A 280 12.28 -8.01 -7.42
C ASN A 280 12.03 -7.84 -5.92
N LEU A 281 11.94 -8.91 -5.13
CA LEU A 281 11.53 -8.83 -3.71
C LEU A 281 12.52 -8.05 -2.85
N ASN A 282 13.80 -8.07 -3.20
CA ASN A 282 14.88 -7.42 -2.46
C ASN A 282 15.39 -6.16 -3.17
N ASP A 283 14.70 -5.68 -4.20
CA ASP A 283 15.10 -4.45 -4.88
C ASP A 283 14.72 -3.24 -4.03
N TRP A 284 15.74 -2.52 -3.63
CA TRP A 284 15.62 -1.30 -2.85
C TRP A 284 16.63 -0.27 -3.35
N GLY A 285 16.17 0.93 -3.60
CA GLY A 285 17.01 2.02 -4.02
C GLY A 285 16.26 3.35 -4.02
N TRP A 286 16.98 4.45 -4.10
CA TRP A 286 16.39 5.80 -4.13
C TRP A 286 15.40 5.99 -5.28
N TYR A 287 15.61 5.30 -6.39
CA TYR A 287 14.87 5.50 -7.64
C TYR A 287 14.05 4.28 -8.06
N SER A 288 14.24 3.15 -7.40
CA SER A 288 13.48 1.93 -7.65
C SER A 288 13.19 1.20 -6.35
N SER A 289 12.05 0.57 -6.28
CA SER A 289 11.66 -0.31 -5.20
C SER A 289 10.90 -1.50 -5.77
N LYS A 290 10.76 -2.55 -4.98
CA LYS A 290 9.97 -3.74 -5.39
C LYS A 290 8.58 -3.36 -5.89
N THR A 291 7.94 -2.38 -5.24
CA THR A 291 6.58 -1.93 -5.54
C THR A 291 6.51 -1.13 -6.84
N VAL A 292 7.41 -0.13 -7.01
CA VAL A 292 7.50 0.67 -8.24
C VAL A 292 7.84 -0.19 -9.46
N ASN A 293 8.76 -1.13 -9.30
CA ASN A 293 9.15 -2.04 -10.37
C ASN A 293 8.00 -2.96 -10.77
N HIS A 294 7.26 -3.45 -9.78
CA HIS A 294 6.09 -4.30 -10.04
C HIS A 294 4.98 -3.53 -10.74
N ALA A 295 4.67 -2.30 -10.30
CA ALA A 295 3.72 -1.42 -10.97
C ALA A 295 4.11 -1.15 -12.44
N GLY A 296 5.39 -0.89 -12.70
CA GLY A 296 5.89 -0.72 -14.06
C GLY A 296 5.78 -1.98 -14.92
N ALA A 297 6.05 -3.16 -14.34
CA ALA A 297 5.84 -4.44 -15.03
C ALA A 297 4.35 -4.67 -15.32
N LEU A 298 3.45 -4.36 -14.38
CA LEU A 298 2.00 -4.47 -14.56
C LEU A 298 1.53 -3.54 -15.70
N GLU A 299 1.99 -2.30 -15.75
CA GLU A 299 1.71 -1.39 -16.86
C GLU A 299 2.15 -2.01 -18.21
N ALA A 300 3.34 -2.59 -18.26
CA ALA A 300 3.85 -3.24 -19.47
C ALA A 300 3.00 -4.44 -19.88
N PHE A 301 2.62 -5.32 -18.96
CA PHE A 301 1.73 -6.45 -19.26
C PHE A 301 0.36 -5.99 -19.74
N ASN A 302 -0.21 -4.97 -19.10
CA ASN A 302 -1.51 -4.41 -19.50
C ASN A 302 -1.49 -3.81 -20.91
N LYS A 303 -0.42 -3.07 -21.26
CA LYS A 303 -0.30 -2.42 -22.57
C LYS A 303 0.10 -3.37 -23.70
N LEU A 304 0.96 -4.36 -23.41
CA LEU A 304 1.62 -5.18 -24.43
C LEU A 304 1.07 -6.59 -24.58
N THR A 305 0.19 -7.03 -23.67
CA THR A 305 -0.38 -8.38 -23.72
C THR A 305 -1.90 -8.36 -23.63
N ALA A 306 -2.52 -9.46 -24.09
CA ALA A 306 -3.97 -9.67 -23.97
C ALA A 306 -4.35 -10.47 -22.71
N ASP A 307 -3.38 -10.84 -21.85
CA ASP A 307 -3.58 -11.72 -20.72
C ASP A 307 -4.09 -10.95 -19.49
N GLN A 308 -5.38 -10.65 -19.51
CA GLN A 308 -6.03 -9.88 -18.45
C GLN A 308 -6.04 -10.62 -17.11
N ASN A 309 -6.09 -11.95 -17.10
CA ASN A 309 -6.04 -12.70 -15.85
C ASN A 309 -4.67 -12.55 -15.17
N PHE A 310 -3.58 -12.60 -15.94
CA PHE A 310 -2.25 -12.37 -15.43
C PHE A 310 -2.10 -10.94 -14.85
N VAL A 311 -2.70 -9.95 -15.52
CA VAL A 311 -2.73 -8.56 -15.03
C VAL A 311 -3.48 -8.44 -13.71
N GLU A 312 -4.64 -9.11 -13.56
CA GLU A 312 -5.39 -9.10 -12.30
C GLU A 312 -4.60 -9.76 -11.16
N GLU A 313 -3.95 -10.90 -11.42
CA GLU A 313 -3.08 -11.56 -10.44
C GLU A 313 -1.88 -10.69 -10.01
N MET A 314 -1.36 -9.86 -10.90
CA MET A 314 -0.33 -8.88 -10.55
C MET A 314 -0.85 -7.77 -9.63
N LYS A 315 -2.10 -7.33 -9.82
CA LYS A 315 -2.75 -6.36 -8.91
C LYS A 315 -2.91 -6.96 -7.51
N ILE A 316 -3.31 -8.23 -7.41
CA ILE A 316 -3.45 -8.94 -6.13
C ILE A 316 -2.14 -8.86 -5.35
N TRP A 317 -0.99 -9.07 -6.00
CA TRP A 317 0.29 -8.96 -5.30
C TRP A 317 0.52 -7.57 -4.69
N LEU A 318 0.22 -6.50 -5.41
CA LEU A 318 0.36 -5.13 -4.90
C LEU A 318 -0.49 -4.89 -3.65
N ILE A 319 -1.72 -5.39 -3.64
CA ILE A 319 -2.62 -5.27 -2.49
C ILE A 319 -2.11 -6.09 -1.31
N THR A 320 -1.72 -7.35 -1.54
CA THR A 320 -1.19 -8.18 -0.46
C THR A 320 0.09 -7.64 0.16
N GLN A 321 0.90 -6.87 -0.59
CA GLN A 321 2.03 -6.14 -0.02
C GLN A 321 1.57 -5.03 0.93
N LYS A 322 0.51 -4.30 0.58
CA LYS A 322 -0.03 -3.22 1.45
C LYS A 322 -0.61 -3.77 2.75
N GLU A 323 -1.22 -4.94 2.73
CA GLU A 323 -1.79 -5.58 3.93
C GLU A 323 -0.72 -5.93 4.98
N VAL A 324 0.47 -6.35 4.56
CA VAL A 324 1.52 -6.86 5.45
C VAL A 324 2.67 -5.88 5.69
N SER A 325 2.73 -4.81 4.93
CA SER A 325 3.74 -3.75 5.02
C SER A 325 3.25 -2.46 4.35
N ASN A 326 4.10 -1.45 4.29
CA ASN A 326 3.83 -0.25 3.53
C ASN A 326 4.33 -0.37 2.08
N TRP A 327 3.71 0.40 1.17
CA TRP A 327 4.34 0.66 -0.11
C TRP A 327 5.47 1.66 0.09
N ASP A 328 6.67 1.20 0.09
CA ASP A 328 7.96 1.83 0.39
C ASP A 328 7.98 3.38 0.53
N THR A 329 7.33 4.12 -0.38
CA THR A 329 7.34 5.59 -0.42
C THR A 329 6.02 6.15 -0.96
N SER A 330 5.77 7.47 -0.79
CA SER A 330 4.65 8.18 -1.43
C SER A 330 4.67 8.09 -2.96
N ARG A 331 5.85 8.03 -3.57
CA ARG A 331 6.01 7.73 -5.00
C ARG A 331 5.47 6.34 -5.33
N SER A 332 5.82 5.34 -4.53
CA SER A 332 5.34 3.96 -4.73
C SER A 332 3.82 3.91 -4.66
N THR A 333 3.22 4.59 -3.70
CA THR A 333 1.77 4.72 -3.55
C THR A 333 1.14 5.32 -4.80
N ALA A 334 1.67 6.44 -5.31
CA ALA A 334 1.16 7.08 -6.52
C ALA A 334 1.26 6.19 -7.77
N GLU A 335 2.41 5.53 -7.98
CA GLU A 335 2.63 4.59 -9.09
C GLU A 335 1.66 3.40 -9.04
N VAL A 336 1.44 2.84 -7.85
CA VAL A 336 0.52 1.70 -7.67
C VAL A 336 -0.91 2.13 -7.95
N ILE A 337 -1.37 3.23 -7.36
CA ILE A 337 -2.74 3.73 -7.56
C ILE A 337 -2.98 4.01 -9.04
N TYR A 338 -2.08 4.76 -9.70
CA TYR A 338 -2.16 5.01 -11.14
C TYR A 338 -2.28 3.71 -11.93
N THR A 339 -1.44 2.74 -11.65
CA THR A 339 -1.35 1.50 -12.43
C THR A 339 -2.57 0.60 -12.19
N ILE A 340 -3.05 0.47 -10.94
CA ILE A 340 -4.27 -0.30 -10.63
C ILE A 340 -5.48 0.28 -11.34
N LEU A 341 -5.63 1.62 -11.35
CA LEU A 341 -6.76 2.29 -12.00
C LEU A 341 -6.76 2.15 -13.51
N ASN A 342 -5.58 2.12 -14.12
CA ASN A 342 -5.42 2.13 -15.57
C ASN A 342 -5.11 0.74 -16.17
N SER A 343 -5.15 -0.33 -15.38
CA SER A 343 -4.81 -1.67 -15.85
C SER A 343 -5.92 -2.68 -15.61
N GLY A 344 -6.02 -3.65 -16.51
CA GLY A 344 -6.91 -4.79 -16.37
C GLY A 344 -8.39 -4.45 -16.43
N LYS A 345 -9.18 -5.24 -15.75
CA LYS A 345 -10.61 -4.99 -15.58
C LYS A 345 -10.83 -3.74 -14.73
N SER A 346 -11.82 -2.94 -15.06
CA SER A 346 -12.16 -1.79 -14.23
C SER A 346 -12.60 -2.27 -12.83
N TRP A 347 -11.91 -1.79 -11.80
CA TRP A 347 -12.32 -2.02 -10.42
C TRP A 347 -13.39 -1.02 -9.96
N THR A 348 -13.68 -0.01 -10.79
CA THR A 348 -14.80 0.87 -10.55
C THR A 348 -16.09 0.16 -10.94
N SER A 349 -16.94 -0.11 -9.94
CA SER A 349 -18.25 -0.73 -10.18
C SER A 349 -19.31 0.31 -10.48
N ALA A 350 -20.20 0.04 -11.44
CA ALA A 350 -21.45 0.76 -11.54
C ALA A 350 -22.32 0.46 -10.30
N GLU A 351 -23.29 1.33 -9.99
CA GLU A 351 -24.17 1.10 -8.83
C GLU A 351 -24.98 -0.19 -8.96
N SER A 352 -25.32 -0.57 -10.20
CA SER A 352 -25.95 -1.85 -10.54
C SER A 352 -25.09 -3.09 -10.21
N ASP A 353 -23.79 -2.91 -10.07
CA ASP A 353 -22.83 -3.99 -9.88
C ASP A 353 -22.37 -4.13 -8.42
N LYS A 354 -23.08 -3.51 -7.48
CA LYS A 354 -22.80 -3.65 -6.04
C LYS A 354 -22.90 -5.11 -5.60
N ALA A 355 -21.99 -5.48 -4.71
CA ALA A 355 -22.09 -6.79 -4.08
C ALA A 355 -23.27 -6.84 -3.11
N THR A 356 -23.99 -7.94 -3.14
CA THR A 356 -24.97 -8.29 -2.12
C THR A 356 -24.30 -9.23 -1.12
N ILE A 357 -24.37 -8.89 0.16
CA ILE A 357 -23.79 -9.67 1.24
C ILE A 357 -24.92 -10.19 2.13
N ILE A 358 -25.12 -11.49 2.16
CA ILE A 358 -26.10 -12.14 3.02
C ILE A 358 -25.35 -12.83 4.15
N TRP A 359 -25.62 -12.43 5.39
CA TRP A 359 -25.03 -13.03 6.58
C TRP A 359 -26.11 -13.66 7.46
N GLY A 360 -25.98 -14.96 7.72
CA GLY A 360 -26.98 -15.70 8.48
C GLY A 360 -28.39 -15.63 7.89
N GLY A 361 -28.50 -15.56 6.55
CA GLY A 361 -29.76 -15.47 5.83
C GLY A 361 -30.39 -14.06 5.80
N LYS A 362 -29.69 -13.03 6.30
CA LYS A 362 -30.13 -11.63 6.27
C LYS A 362 -29.24 -10.80 5.37
N ASP A 363 -29.84 -9.95 4.56
CA ASP A 363 -29.11 -9.01 3.72
C ASP A 363 -28.46 -7.92 4.59
N LEU A 364 -27.15 -7.74 4.43
CA LEU A 364 -26.38 -6.69 5.09
C LEU A 364 -26.46 -5.42 4.26
N VAL A 365 -27.48 -4.62 4.51
CA VAL A 365 -27.57 -3.26 3.97
C VAL A 365 -27.11 -2.29 5.03
N ASN A 366 -26.02 -1.57 4.78
CA ASN A 366 -25.61 -0.49 5.66
C ASN A 366 -26.00 0.86 5.04
N PRO A 367 -27.08 1.51 5.53
CA PRO A 367 -27.56 2.77 4.97
C PRO A 367 -26.58 3.93 5.19
N ASP A 368 -25.71 3.85 6.20
CA ASP A 368 -24.82 4.94 6.59
C ASP A 368 -23.52 5.00 5.76
N THR A 369 -23.25 3.97 4.96
CA THR A 369 -22.01 3.88 4.14
C THR A 369 -22.28 3.91 2.64
N LYS A 370 -23.37 4.52 2.21
CA LYS A 370 -23.84 4.53 0.81
C LYS A 370 -22.77 4.92 -0.22
N ALA A 371 -21.81 5.76 0.15
CA ALA A 371 -20.77 6.23 -0.77
C ALA A 371 -19.50 5.35 -0.78
N THR A 372 -19.25 4.54 0.26
CA THR A 372 -17.97 3.83 0.41
C THR A 372 -18.04 2.35 0.07
N GLY A 373 -19.26 1.78 0.05
CA GLY A 373 -19.48 0.34 -0.09
C GLY A 373 -18.93 -0.52 1.07
N TYR A 374 -18.43 0.12 2.12
CA TYR A 374 -17.97 -0.56 3.32
C TYR A 374 -19.18 -1.05 4.13
N VAL A 375 -19.15 -2.32 4.51
CA VAL A 375 -20.19 -2.94 5.33
C VAL A 375 -19.52 -3.59 6.53
N LYS A 376 -19.90 -3.17 7.75
CA LYS A 376 -19.51 -3.80 9.01
C LYS A 376 -20.76 -4.15 9.80
N SER A 377 -20.84 -5.38 10.25
CA SER A 377 -21.90 -5.84 11.12
C SER A 377 -21.33 -6.68 12.25
N ALA A 378 -21.91 -6.54 13.42
CA ALA A 378 -21.54 -7.33 14.59
C ALA A 378 -22.78 -7.88 15.27
N VAL A 379 -22.68 -9.09 15.79
CA VAL A 379 -23.74 -9.77 16.54
C VAL A 379 -23.18 -10.13 17.93
N ASN A 380 -23.91 -9.73 18.97
CA ASN A 380 -23.53 -10.01 20.34
C ASN A 380 -23.86 -11.47 20.74
N SER A 381 -23.23 -11.94 21.82
CA SER A 381 -23.22 -13.33 22.26
C SER A 381 -24.60 -13.98 22.44
N ASP A 382 -25.59 -13.22 22.87
CA ASP A 382 -26.96 -13.67 23.09
C ASP A 382 -27.76 -13.91 21.79
N LYS A 383 -27.27 -13.40 20.67
CA LYS A 383 -27.90 -13.48 19.34
C LYS A 383 -27.11 -14.30 18.32
N ILE A 384 -26.02 -14.92 18.76
CA ILE A 384 -25.20 -15.77 17.89
C ILE A 384 -25.92 -17.11 17.68
N ASP A 385 -26.14 -17.48 16.42
CA ASP A 385 -26.64 -18.77 16.01
C ASP A 385 -25.76 -19.42 14.92
N LYS A 386 -26.01 -20.70 14.62
CA LYS A 386 -25.21 -21.45 13.64
C LYS A 386 -25.27 -20.90 12.21
N ASN A 387 -26.35 -20.20 11.86
CA ASN A 387 -26.54 -19.64 10.51
C ASN A 387 -25.53 -18.50 10.24
N LEU A 388 -25.05 -17.82 11.30
CA LEU A 388 -24.05 -16.77 11.18
C LEU A 388 -22.67 -17.28 10.74
N ALA A 389 -22.45 -18.59 10.72
CA ALA A 389 -21.23 -19.17 10.12
C ALA A 389 -21.24 -19.10 8.59
N THR A 390 -22.39 -18.76 7.98
CA THR A 390 -22.53 -18.69 6.52
C THR A 390 -22.63 -17.24 6.06
N VAL A 391 -21.70 -16.84 5.21
CA VAL A 391 -21.71 -15.57 4.48
C VAL A 391 -21.81 -15.87 3.00
N THR A 392 -22.83 -15.34 2.35
CA THR A 392 -22.97 -15.44 0.89
C THR A 392 -22.74 -14.07 0.28
N ILE A 393 -21.75 -13.98 -0.60
CA ILE A 393 -21.41 -12.76 -1.32
C ILE A 393 -21.72 -12.98 -2.80
N THR A 394 -22.58 -12.13 -3.35
CA THR A 394 -22.91 -12.14 -4.78
C THR A 394 -22.44 -10.83 -5.39
N LYS A 395 -21.50 -10.90 -6.36
CA LYS A 395 -20.97 -9.74 -7.08
C LYS A 395 -21.33 -9.87 -8.56
N PRO A 396 -22.37 -9.17 -9.04
CA PRO A 396 -22.64 -9.05 -10.46
C PRO A 396 -21.62 -8.07 -11.07
N GLY A 397 -21.11 -8.35 -12.25
CA GLY A 397 -20.24 -7.42 -12.98
C GLY A 397 -18.82 -7.27 -12.42
N ALA A 398 -18.15 -6.19 -12.85
CA ALA A 398 -16.74 -5.93 -12.56
C ALA A 398 -16.52 -5.44 -11.12
N GLY A 399 -15.27 -5.53 -10.67
CA GLY A 399 -14.84 -5.10 -9.34
C GLY A 399 -14.58 -6.28 -8.41
N ILE A 400 -13.93 -5.99 -7.29
CA ILE A 400 -13.55 -6.97 -6.27
C ILE A 400 -14.37 -6.71 -5.01
N VAL A 401 -14.65 -7.76 -4.25
CA VAL A 401 -15.17 -7.70 -2.88
C VAL A 401 -14.14 -8.34 -1.98
N GLN A 402 -13.72 -7.61 -0.98
CA GLN A 402 -12.81 -8.10 0.05
C GLN A 402 -13.49 -7.98 1.42
N GLY A 403 -13.27 -8.94 2.30
CA GLY A 403 -13.83 -8.90 3.64
C GLY A 403 -13.31 -10.00 4.54
N GLY A 404 -13.58 -9.87 5.83
CA GLY A 404 -13.25 -10.85 6.85
C GLY A 404 -14.45 -11.17 7.74
N LEU A 405 -14.58 -12.42 8.15
CA LEU A 405 -15.51 -12.86 9.17
C LEU A 405 -14.72 -13.20 10.43
N PHE A 406 -14.99 -12.47 11.51
CA PHE A 406 -14.30 -12.65 12.78
C PHE A 406 -15.24 -13.31 13.77
N TRP A 407 -14.78 -14.42 14.36
CA TRP A 407 -15.47 -15.14 15.40
C TRP A 407 -14.68 -15.02 16.71
N GLN A 408 -15.29 -14.44 17.73
CA GLN A 408 -14.69 -14.28 19.06
C GLN A 408 -15.47 -15.06 20.09
N TYR A 409 -14.80 -15.90 20.87
CA TYR A 409 -15.40 -16.68 21.93
C TYR A 409 -14.40 -16.90 23.08
N TYR A 410 -14.92 -17.22 24.24
CA TYR A 410 -14.15 -17.62 25.39
C TYR A 410 -14.07 -19.15 25.46
N GLU A 411 -12.89 -19.67 25.71
CA GLU A 411 -12.63 -21.08 25.89
C GLU A 411 -11.55 -21.28 26.97
N ASP A 412 -11.58 -22.41 27.66
CA ASP A 412 -10.50 -22.80 28.57
C ASP A 412 -9.19 -22.94 27.77
N LEU A 413 -8.10 -22.40 28.30
CA LEU A 413 -6.83 -22.33 27.58
C LEU A 413 -6.29 -23.71 27.13
N ASP A 414 -6.59 -24.77 27.86
CA ASP A 414 -6.17 -26.12 27.54
C ASP A 414 -7.06 -26.82 26.49
N LYS A 415 -8.21 -26.24 26.15
CA LYS A 415 -9.14 -26.76 25.14
C LYS A 415 -9.04 -26.07 23.80
N ILE A 416 -8.30 -24.96 23.72
CA ILE A 416 -8.10 -24.20 22.47
C ILE A 416 -7.38 -25.09 21.45
N LYS A 417 -7.93 -25.20 20.25
CA LYS A 417 -7.30 -25.89 19.12
C LYS A 417 -6.36 -24.94 18.38
N SER A 418 -5.35 -25.46 17.69
CA SER A 418 -4.48 -24.65 16.84
C SER A 418 -5.25 -24.05 15.66
N SER A 419 -4.84 -22.87 15.25
CA SER A 419 -5.34 -22.19 14.05
C SER A 419 -4.20 -21.51 13.31
N GLU A 420 -4.26 -21.49 12.00
CA GLU A 420 -3.26 -20.91 11.11
C GLU A 420 -3.94 -20.15 9.97
N SER A 421 -3.39 -18.98 9.64
CA SER A 421 -3.81 -18.19 8.50
C SER A 421 -2.61 -17.42 7.94
N TYR A 422 -2.08 -17.84 6.78
CA TYR A 422 -0.88 -17.32 6.09
C TYR A 422 0.44 -17.43 6.87
N ILE A 423 0.37 -17.66 8.17
CA ILE A 423 1.49 -17.90 9.07
C ILE A 423 1.20 -19.16 9.86
N SER A 424 2.24 -19.85 10.29
CA SER A 424 2.09 -21.02 11.16
C SER A 424 3.01 -20.94 12.36
N ILE A 425 2.55 -21.51 13.48
CA ILE A 425 3.31 -21.55 14.71
C ILE A 425 3.11 -22.89 15.42
N THR A 426 4.22 -23.46 15.87
CA THR A 426 4.21 -24.61 16.77
C THR A 426 4.99 -24.30 18.04
N LYS A 427 4.56 -24.84 19.17
CA LYS A 427 5.24 -24.74 20.47
C LYS A 427 5.54 -26.14 21.01
N GLU A 428 6.76 -26.35 21.41
CA GLU A 428 7.23 -27.57 22.04
C GLU A 428 7.98 -27.22 23.32
N LEU A 429 7.85 -28.08 24.32
CA LEU A 429 8.55 -27.97 25.58
C LEU A 429 9.58 -29.10 25.69
N TYR A 430 10.76 -28.79 26.19
CA TYR A 430 11.85 -29.74 26.42
C TYR A 430 12.41 -29.57 27.81
N LYS A 431 12.58 -30.70 28.53
CA LYS A 431 13.34 -30.74 29.77
C LYS A 431 14.83 -30.72 29.45
N LYS A 432 15.60 -29.81 30.07
CA LYS A 432 17.05 -29.86 30.02
C LYS A 432 17.61 -30.86 31.02
N VAL A 433 18.30 -31.84 30.52
CA VAL A 433 18.93 -32.90 31.34
C VAL A 433 20.44 -32.79 31.18
N LYS A 434 21.14 -32.76 32.31
CA LYS A 434 22.60 -32.82 32.30
C LYS A 434 23.06 -34.25 32.10
N THR A 435 23.83 -34.50 31.05
CA THR A 435 24.44 -35.79 30.74
C THR A 435 25.97 -35.66 30.78
N VAL A 436 26.67 -36.76 30.69
CA VAL A 436 28.13 -36.79 30.59
C VAL A 436 28.67 -36.10 29.35
N ASN A 437 27.82 -35.94 28.32
CA ASN A 437 28.15 -35.28 27.05
C ASN A 437 27.69 -33.81 27.02
N GLY A 438 27.13 -33.27 28.08
CA GLY A 438 26.60 -31.89 28.15
C GLY A 438 25.10 -31.84 28.46
N GLU A 439 24.47 -30.71 28.17
CA GLU A 439 23.01 -30.54 28.31
C GLU A 439 22.28 -31.12 27.11
N GLU A 440 21.31 -32.00 27.34
CA GLU A 440 20.44 -32.56 26.31
C GLU A 440 18.99 -32.12 26.51
N LEU A 441 18.27 -31.96 25.39
CA LEU A 441 16.86 -31.59 25.38
C LEU A 441 15.98 -32.84 25.20
N GLN A 442 15.19 -33.18 26.21
CA GLN A 442 14.22 -34.26 26.16
C GLN A 442 12.82 -33.68 26.00
N LYS A 443 12.13 -34.05 24.91
CA LYS A 443 10.79 -33.54 24.61
C LYS A 443 9.80 -33.92 25.72
N ILE A 444 9.08 -32.92 26.23
CA ILE A 444 8.03 -33.12 27.23
C ILE A 444 6.73 -33.50 26.51
N THR A 445 6.08 -34.53 26.98
CA THR A 445 4.75 -34.98 26.57
C THR A 445 3.81 -34.91 27.78
N GLU A 446 2.52 -35.10 27.59
CA GLU A 446 1.52 -35.09 28.68
C GLU A 446 1.87 -36.08 29.81
N ASN A 447 2.60 -37.15 29.49
CA ASN A 447 3.02 -38.18 30.45
C ASN A 447 4.45 -37.98 30.98
N SER A 448 5.10 -36.85 30.68
CA SER A 448 6.47 -36.58 31.13
C SER A 448 6.45 -35.84 32.46
N PRO A 449 6.74 -36.43 33.60
CA PRO A 449 6.70 -35.75 34.88
C PRO A 449 7.86 -34.76 34.99
N LEU A 450 7.53 -33.50 35.25
CA LEU A 450 8.48 -32.51 35.68
C LEU A 450 8.56 -32.47 37.20
N LYS A 451 9.63 -31.93 37.76
CA LYS A 451 9.83 -31.68 39.17
C LYS A 451 10.17 -30.21 39.42
N ILE A 452 9.90 -29.74 40.63
CA ILE A 452 10.37 -28.43 41.08
C ILE A 452 11.90 -28.36 40.90
N GLY A 453 12.37 -27.26 40.32
CA GLY A 453 13.78 -27.04 39.98
C GLY A 453 14.19 -27.53 38.58
N ASP A 454 13.35 -28.31 37.89
CA ASP A 454 13.65 -28.68 36.51
C ASP A 454 13.70 -27.46 35.59
N LYS A 455 14.67 -27.47 34.68
CA LYS A 455 14.81 -26.44 33.65
C LYS A 455 14.12 -26.89 32.37
N VAL A 456 13.22 -26.05 31.87
CA VAL A 456 12.40 -26.31 30.66
C VAL A 456 12.73 -25.30 29.59
N THR A 457 13.09 -25.80 28.41
CA THR A 457 13.25 -24.96 27.20
C THR A 457 11.95 -24.97 26.41
N VAL A 458 11.44 -23.78 26.13
CA VAL A 458 10.38 -23.56 25.14
C VAL A 458 11.02 -23.42 23.77
N ARG A 459 10.53 -24.17 22.80
CA ARG A 459 10.89 -24.03 21.40
C ARG A 459 9.64 -23.69 20.60
N MET A 460 9.66 -22.52 19.99
CA MET A 460 8.62 -22.08 19.06
C MET A 460 9.19 -22.09 17.64
N ILE A 461 8.45 -22.68 16.71
CA ILE A 461 8.81 -22.71 15.30
C ILE A 461 7.75 -21.92 14.56
N LEU A 462 8.18 -20.82 13.95
CA LEU A 462 7.35 -19.91 13.17
C LEU A 462 7.68 -20.07 11.69
N ASN A 463 6.65 -20.00 10.84
CA ASN A 463 6.86 -20.01 9.41
C ASN A 463 5.96 -18.96 8.75
N THR A 464 6.51 -18.21 7.81
CA THR A 464 5.77 -17.24 6.98
C THR A 464 6.08 -17.44 5.50
N ASP A 465 5.06 -17.36 4.68
CA ASP A 465 5.14 -17.52 3.22
C ASP A 465 5.53 -16.21 2.50
N ARG A 466 5.59 -15.09 3.23
CA ARG A 466 5.89 -13.75 2.72
C ARG A 466 6.64 -12.90 3.73
N ASN A 467 7.22 -11.77 3.27
CA ASN A 467 7.76 -10.76 4.16
C ASN A 467 6.61 -10.06 4.88
N MET A 468 6.74 -9.82 6.17
CA MET A 468 5.75 -9.15 7.00
C MET A 468 6.40 -8.11 7.90
N GLU A 469 5.67 -7.06 8.22
CA GLU A 469 6.07 -6.03 9.18
C GLU A 469 5.14 -6.03 10.39
N PHE A 470 5.64 -5.55 11.51
CA PHE A 470 4.88 -5.35 12.75
C PHE A 470 4.17 -6.61 13.25
N ILE A 471 4.97 -7.66 13.49
CA ILE A 471 4.48 -8.92 14.05
C ILE A 471 4.55 -8.87 15.57
N HIS A 472 3.45 -9.23 16.22
CA HIS A 472 3.39 -9.50 17.64
C HIS A 472 3.28 -11.02 17.87
N LEU A 473 4.28 -11.55 18.55
CA LEU A 473 4.31 -12.94 19.04
C LEU A 473 4.17 -12.90 20.57
N LYS A 474 3.15 -13.57 21.11
CA LYS A 474 2.91 -13.69 22.54
C LYS A 474 2.88 -15.17 22.93
N ASP A 475 3.79 -15.57 23.78
CA ASP A 475 3.80 -16.90 24.36
C ASP A 475 3.34 -16.88 25.80
N MET A 476 2.24 -17.57 26.10
CA MET A 476 1.76 -17.76 27.48
C MET A 476 2.46 -18.94 28.11
N ARG A 477 2.62 -18.91 29.44
CA ARG A 477 3.24 -19.97 30.22
C ARG A 477 2.35 -20.46 31.36
N ALA A 478 2.63 -21.69 31.80
CA ALA A 478 2.00 -22.24 32.99
C ALA A 478 2.38 -21.45 34.26
N ALA A 479 1.45 -21.36 35.21
CA ALA A 479 1.68 -20.66 36.47
C ALA A 479 2.78 -21.30 37.35
N GLY A 480 3.10 -22.55 37.10
CA GLY A 480 4.22 -23.24 37.77
C GLY A 480 5.59 -23.02 37.13
N PHE A 481 5.70 -22.13 36.11
CA PHE A 481 6.95 -21.79 35.44
C PHE A 481 7.39 -20.38 35.75
N GLU A 482 8.66 -20.22 36.09
CA GLU A 482 9.33 -18.92 36.22
C GLU A 482 10.30 -18.68 35.04
N PRO A 483 10.32 -17.52 34.41
CA PRO A 483 11.25 -17.22 33.34
C PRO A 483 12.68 -17.08 33.88
N VAL A 484 13.64 -17.68 33.16
CA VAL A 484 15.07 -17.49 33.46
C VAL A 484 15.54 -16.10 33.04
N ASP A 485 15.10 -15.66 31.87
CA ASP A 485 15.42 -14.33 31.36
C ASP A 485 14.26 -13.36 31.63
N VAL A 486 14.46 -12.47 32.60
CA VAL A 486 13.45 -11.54 33.09
C VAL A 486 13.61 -10.12 32.54
N LEU A 487 14.75 -9.80 31.92
CA LEU A 487 15.02 -8.46 31.42
C LEU A 487 14.43 -8.26 30.01
N SER A 488 13.68 -7.18 29.87
CA SER A 488 13.21 -6.74 28.57
C SER A 488 14.34 -6.08 27.79
N GLY A 489 14.40 -6.36 26.48
CA GLY A 489 15.44 -5.76 25.65
C GLY A 489 15.36 -6.18 24.18
N TYR A 490 16.14 -5.48 23.37
CA TYR A 490 16.31 -5.81 21.98
C TYR A 490 17.24 -7.01 21.80
N GLN A 491 16.84 -7.95 20.98
CA GLN A 491 17.57 -9.16 20.65
C GLN A 491 17.79 -9.27 19.15
N TRP A 492 18.94 -9.81 18.77
CA TRP A 492 19.23 -10.18 17.39
C TRP A 492 19.68 -11.65 17.35
N LYS A 493 18.79 -12.52 16.89
CA LYS A 493 19.07 -13.96 16.78
C LYS A 493 18.54 -14.51 15.46
N ASN A 494 19.27 -15.43 14.85
CA ASN A 494 18.87 -16.12 13.63
C ASN A 494 18.50 -15.17 12.47
N ASN A 495 19.25 -14.09 12.29
CA ASN A 495 19.00 -13.01 11.31
C ASN A 495 17.65 -12.29 11.49
N LEU A 496 17.10 -12.31 12.70
CA LEU A 496 15.88 -11.62 13.04
C LEU A 496 16.10 -10.71 14.26
N GLY A 497 15.73 -9.43 14.11
CA GLY A 497 15.71 -8.46 15.19
C GLY A 497 14.33 -8.40 15.83
N TYR A 498 14.26 -8.41 17.14
CA TYR A 498 13.01 -8.30 17.89
C TYR A 498 13.23 -7.69 19.28
N TYR A 499 12.19 -7.07 19.81
CA TYR A 499 12.18 -6.61 21.20
C TYR A 499 11.43 -7.61 22.06
N GLN A 500 12.10 -8.21 23.04
CA GLN A 500 11.54 -9.17 23.97
C GLN A 500 11.07 -8.47 25.25
N VAL A 501 9.85 -8.79 25.70
CA VAL A 501 9.28 -8.31 26.95
C VAL A 501 8.77 -9.49 27.76
N THR A 502 9.35 -9.71 28.92
CA THR A 502 8.89 -10.74 29.88
C THR A 502 7.89 -10.13 30.84
N LYS A 503 6.70 -10.75 30.95
CA LYS A 503 5.62 -10.40 31.89
C LYS A 503 5.26 -11.60 32.74
N ASP A 504 4.43 -11.40 33.76
CA ASP A 504 4.08 -12.46 34.74
C ASP A 504 3.53 -13.74 34.11
N ALA A 505 2.64 -13.65 33.14
CA ALA A 505 1.98 -14.79 32.52
C ALA A 505 2.41 -15.05 31.07
N SER A 506 3.32 -14.26 30.51
CA SER A 506 3.69 -14.37 29.10
C SER A 506 5.05 -13.73 28.78
N THR A 507 5.66 -14.22 27.71
CA THR A 507 6.77 -13.55 27.03
C THR A 507 6.29 -13.03 25.67
N ASN A 508 6.55 -11.76 25.40
CA ASN A 508 6.11 -11.09 24.18
C ASN A 508 7.31 -10.71 23.33
N PHE A 509 7.19 -10.88 22.03
CA PHE A 509 8.21 -10.54 21.05
C PHE A 509 7.58 -9.61 20.01
N TYR A 510 8.18 -8.43 19.84
CA TYR A 510 7.77 -7.44 18.87
C TYR A 510 8.79 -7.41 17.74
N ILE A 511 8.36 -7.79 16.54
CA ILE A 511 9.20 -7.96 15.37
C ILE A 511 8.78 -6.89 14.36
N GLU A 512 9.66 -5.92 14.08
CA GLU A 512 9.38 -4.85 13.13
C GLU A 512 9.34 -5.37 11.70
N TYR A 513 10.31 -6.20 11.33
CA TYR A 513 10.39 -6.79 9.99
C TYR A 513 10.79 -8.26 10.08
N MET A 514 9.98 -9.12 9.46
CA MET A 514 10.17 -10.56 9.40
C MET A 514 10.19 -11.03 7.95
N PRO A 515 11.35 -11.33 7.37
CA PRO A 515 11.44 -11.91 6.03
C PRO A 515 10.69 -13.24 5.91
N LYS A 516 10.27 -13.59 4.69
CA LYS A 516 9.78 -14.94 4.38
C LYS A 516 10.76 -16.00 4.86
N GLY A 517 10.28 -16.96 5.62
CA GLY A 517 11.13 -18.04 6.09
C GLY A 517 10.60 -18.78 7.33
N LYS A 518 11.48 -19.62 7.86
CA LYS A 518 11.25 -20.41 9.08
C LYS A 518 12.20 -19.92 10.16
N TYR A 519 11.65 -19.64 11.34
CA TYR A 519 12.37 -19.10 12.49
C TYR A 519 12.15 -19.96 13.71
N VAL A 520 13.18 -20.10 14.54
CA VAL A 520 13.12 -20.86 15.79
C VAL A 520 13.45 -19.93 16.95
N PHE A 521 12.54 -19.82 17.90
CA PHE A 521 12.73 -19.09 19.15
C PHE A 521 12.89 -20.09 20.28
N GLU A 522 13.92 -19.90 21.08
CA GLU A 522 14.17 -20.74 22.25
C GLU A 522 14.52 -19.86 23.44
N TYR A 523 13.91 -20.19 24.60
CA TYR A 523 14.21 -19.59 25.89
C TYR A 523 13.77 -20.53 27.02
N ASP A 524 14.22 -20.26 28.25
CA ASP A 524 14.14 -21.20 29.34
C ASP A 524 13.21 -20.76 30.46
N TYR A 525 12.56 -21.73 31.09
CA TYR A 525 11.83 -21.61 32.35
C TYR A 525 12.44 -22.52 33.42
N ILE A 526 12.13 -22.24 34.70
CA ILE A 526 12.37 -23.11 35.84
C ILE A 526 11.00 -23.48 36.43
N CYS A 527 10.82 -24.76 36.76
CA CYS A 527 9.65 -25.24 37.49
C CYS A 527 9.73 -24.74 38.94
N ASN A 528 8.79 -23.91 39.38
CA ASN A 528 8.82 -23.33 40.73
C ASN A 528 7.70 -23.79 41.67
N ALA A 529 6.64 -24.42 41.14
CA ALA A 529 5.51 -24.89 41.93
C ALA A 529 4.98 -26.25 41.43
N ALA A 530 4.64 -27.14 42.35
CA ALA A 530 4.00 -28.42 42.04
C ALA A 530 2.51 -28.23 41.72
N GLY A 531 2.00 -29.01 40.77
CA GLY A 531 0.59 -29.00 40.37
C GLY A 531 0.40 -29.34 38.90
N THR A 532 -0.85 -29.33 38.47
CA THR A 532 -1.21 -29.47 37.06
C THR A 532 -1.73 -28.12 36.55
N PHE A 533 -1.08 -27.58 35.53
CA PHE A 533 -1.30 -26.23 35.03
C PHE A 533 -1.65 -26.24 33.54
N SER A 534 -2.52 -25.32 33.12
CA SER A 534 -2.62 -24.97 31.70
C SER A 534 -1.33 -24.27 31.28
N ASN A 535 -0.71 -24.70 30.18
CA ASN A 535 0.50 -24.09 29.64
C ASN A 535 0.19 -22.85 28.78
N GLY A 536 -1.11 -22.57 28.57
CA GLY A 536 -1.54 -21.48 27.69
C GLY A 536 -1.27 -21.77 26.22
N ILE A 537 -1.45 -20.76 25.41
CA ILE A 537 -1.23 -20.79 23.96
C ILE A 537 -0.14 -19.80 23.56
N THR A 538 0.46 -20.03 22.41
CA THR A 538 1.28 -19.03 21.74
C THR A 538 0.48 -18.43 20.59
N THR A 539 0.41 -17.13 20.51
CA THR A 539 -0.27 -16.40 19.43
C THR A 539 0.75 -15.59 18.63
N MET A 540 0.61 -15.61 17.32
CA MET A 540 1.37 -14.79 16.39
C MET A 540 0.40 -14.03 15.49
N GLN A 541 0.55 -12.72 15.36
CA GLN A 541 -0.38 -11.89 14.61
C GLN A 541 0.34 -10.72 13.97
N ASN A 542 -0.03 -10.40 12.73
CA ASN A 542 0.33 -9.11 12.14
C ASN A 542 -0.53 -8.01 12.78
N TYR A 543 0.09 -6.94 13.23
CA TYR A 543 -0.59 -5.88 13.99
C TYR A 543 -1.60 -5.11 13.14
N TYR A 544 -1.25 -4.85 11.87
CA TYR A 544 -2.08 -4.08 10.93
C TYR A 544 -2.95 -4.95 10.01
N ALA A 545 -2.64 -6.25 9.90
CA ALA A 545 -3.41 -7.23 9.16
C ALA A 545 -3.81 -8.41 10.09
N PRO A 546 -4.73 -8.20 11.05
CA PRO A 546 -5.04 -9.18 12.09
C PRO A 546 -5.64 -10.49 11.56
N GLN A 547 -6.13 -10.54 10.33
CA GLN A 547 -6.50 -11.78 9.64
C GLN A 547 -5.30 -12.70 9.39
N MET A 548 -4.08 -12.16 9.37
CA MET A 548 -2.85 -12.92 9.29
C MET A 548 -2.40 -13.26 10.71
N ASN A 549 -2.90 -14.36 11.22
CA ASN A 549 -2.62 -14.83 12.56
C ASN A 549 -2.47 -16.34 12.61
N ALA A 550 -1.84 -16.81 13.68
CA ALA A 550 -1.80 -18.21 14.06
C ALA A 550 -1.76 -18.32 15.58
N HIS A 551 -2.28 -19.41 16.09
CA HIS A 551 -2.06 -19.79 17.48
C HIS A 551 -1.90 -21.28 17.64
N THR A 552 -1.15 -21.67 18.67
CA THR A 552 -0.96 -23.06 19.02
C THR A 552 -2.19 -23.61 19.76
N GLN A 553 -2.30 -24.92 19.79
CA GLN A 553 -3.25 -25.56 20.72
C GLN A 553 -2.86 -25.33 22.19
N GLY A 554 -3.83 -25.35 23.07
CA GLY A 554 -3.62 -25.42 24.51
C GLY A 554 -3.11 -26.76 24.95
N THR A 555 -2.26 -26.78 25.97
CA THR A 555 -1.70 -28.00 26.56
C THR A 555 -1.67 -27.90 28.09
N LYS A 556 -1.56 -29.05 28.78
CA LYS A 556 -1.33 -29.12 30.23
C LYS A 556 0.08 -29.58 30.52
N VAL A 557 0.62 -29.14 31.63
CA VAL A 557 1.87 -29.62 32.20
C VAL A 557 1.66 -29.98 33.64
N SER A 558 2.29 -31.12 34.08
CA SER A 558 2.27 -31.56 35.47
C SER A 558 3.67 -31.47 36.05
N ILE A 559 3.79 -30.83 37.22
CA ILE A 559 5.02 -30.63 37.96
C ILE A 559 4.84 -31.30 39.32
N ASN A 560 5.69 -32.26 39.64
CA ASN A 560 5.73 -32.98 40.91
C ASN A 560 6.67 -32.24 41.89
N GLU A 561 6.53 -32.55 43.17
CA GLU A 561 7.46 -32.11 44.22
C GLU A 561 8.89 -32.62 43.99
#